data_66e53719b09cbb912794cb1db1d2f15b
#
_entry.id   66e53719b09cbb912794cb1db1d2f15b
#
_cell.length_a   1.000
_cell.length_b   1.000
_cell.length_c   1.000
_cell.angle_alpha   90.00
_cell.angle_beta   90.00
_cell.angle_gamma   90.00
#
_symmetry.space_group_name_H-M   'P 1'
#
loop_
_entity.id
_entity.type
_entity.pdbx_description
1 polymer ?
#
loop_
_entity_poly.entity_id
_entity_poly.type
_entity_poly.pdbx_seq_one_letter_code
_entity_poly.pdbx_strand_id
1 'polypeptide(L)'
;TDNDNQNKTDDDNQNNEIIVETSKEEDKKSVKENWLEATRRIAKAKRKDKMRDDRDAFLKAYDELKGKEGSNAWIAKSTLGYKGLDIKVSDNAQKLLEFVDKMKGSWVIQKYLEDPMLTDGRKFDVRTWHLVTAFGPKKMHMFTYAEGVLRVSCTRYRNSNFDDEFTHLTNNAIQQGHPDYGKHEKNNLLDFKDLDVILSKHYKSLKGVEIKNYPRKDRPMTTENDILPRINEIVLETLKSIKDWLLPQPTQAYHLLGYDFMITNTGSVQLIEVNLTPGTSPDRLARMVSDMAEIVLDNPFVDPFKMSGSAAADHDLDRKPNSRSSNLFRYSGVVEV
;
A
#
# COMPACT_ATOMS: atom_id res chain seq x y z
N THR A 1 37.91 -54.73 -47.67
CA THR A 1 36.59 -55.22 -47.35
C THR A 1 36.22 -54.70 -45.94
N ASP A 2 35.32 -53.87 -45.62
CA ASP A 2 34.15 -53.30 -46.19
C ASP A 2 33.71 -52.11 -45.39
N ASN A 3 33.21 -51.16 -46.08
CA ASN A 3 32.46 -50.00 -45.67
C ASN A 3 31.14 -50.39 -45.01
N ASP A 4 30.60 -49.41 -44.32
CA ASP A 4 29.24 -49.02 -44.06
C ASP A 4 28.95 -48.84 -42.57
N ASN A 5 29.06 -47.61 -42.16
CA ASN A 5 28.09 -46.99 -41.19
C ASN A 5 28.48 -45.51 -40.95
N GLN A 6 28.07 -44.67 -41.84
CA GLN A 6 27.89 -43.24 -41.55
C GLN A 6 26.63 -42.80 -42.29
N ASN A 7 25.57 -42.59 -41.52
CA ASN A 7 24.47 -41.63 -41.78
C ASN A 7 23.23 -42.00 -40.96
N LYS A 8 23.11 -41.38 -39.80
CA LYS A 8 21.85 -41.16 -39.08
C LYS A 8 22.12 -40.45 -37.76
N THR A 9 22.34 -39.15 -37.75
CA THR A 9 22.30 -38.32 -36.52
C THR A 9 22.02 -36.84 -36.76
N ASP A 10 21.69 -36.35 -37.94
CA ASP A 10 21.52 -34.90 -38.16
C ASP A 10 20.07 -34.41 -38.34
N ASP A 11 19.08 -35.30 -38.41
CA ASP A 11 17.68 -34.86 -38.64
C ASP A 11 16.85 -34.59 -37.37
N ASP A 12 17.27 -35.07 -36.19
CA ASP A 12 16.47 -34.89 -34.95
C ASP A 12 16.72 -33.53 -34.28
N ASN A 13 17.76 -32.78 -34.66
CA ASN A 13 18.08 -31.50 -34.01
C ASN A 13 17.39 -30.28 -34.66
N GLN A 14 16.98 -30.38 -35.93
CA GLN A 14 16.28 -29.26 -36.58
C GLN A 14 14.81 -29.16 -36.21
N ASN A 15 14.15 -30.29 -35.92
CA ASN A 15 12.74 -30.27 -35.51
C ASN A 15 12.52 -29.73 -34.09
N ASN A 16 13.50 -29.87 -33.20
CA ASN A 16 13.39 -29.32 -31.83
C ASN A 16 13.57 -27.79 -31.73
N GLU A 17 14.39 -27.19 -32.60
CA GLU A 17 14.54 -25.73 -32.65
C GLU A 17 13.31 -25.03 -33.21
N ILE A 18 12.62 -25.58 -34.18
CA ILE A 18 11.42 -25.01 -34.79
C ILE A 18 10.24 -25.03 -33.78
N ILE A 19 10.13 -26.10 -32.97
CA ILE A 19 9.08 -26.21 -31.96
C ILE A 19 9.28 -25.20 -30.79
N VAL A 20 10.54 -24.93 -30.41
CA VAL A 20 10.86 -23.95 -29.35
C VAL A 20 10.66 -22.52 -29.83
N GLU A 21 10.88 -22.18 -31.09
CA GLU A 21 10.62 -20.85 -31.62
C GLU A 21 9.11 -20.56 -31.79
N THR A 22 8.34 -21.54 -32.26
CA THR A 22 6.86 -21.36 -32.39
C THR A 22 6.16 -21.22 -31.07
N SER A 23 6.53 -21.97 -30.04
CA SER A 23 5.97 -21.82 -28.71
C SER A 23 6.28 -20.45 -28.09
N LYS A 24 7.50 -19.94 -28.25
CA LYS A 24 7.88 -18.59 -27.77
C LYS A 24 7.15 -17.46 -28.52
N GLU A 25 6.82 -17.64 -29.79
CA GLU A 25 6.05 -16.65 -30.55
C GLU A 25 4.55 -16.67 -30.18
N GLU A 26 3.97 -17.83 -29.96
CA GLU A 26 2.58 -17.97 -29.52
C GLU A 26 2.39 -17.40 -28.11
N ASP A 27 3.32 -17.66 -27.19
CA ASP A 27 3.30 -17.07 -25.85
C ASP A 27 3.42 -15.55 -25.88
N LYS A 28 4.32 -15.00 -26.71
CA LYS A 28 4.45 -13.54 -26.89
C LYS A 28 3.20 -12.92 -27.49
N LYS A 29 2.53 -13.58 -28.41
CA LYS A 29 1.30 -13.13 -29.03
C LYS A 29 0.14 -13.13 -28.03
N SER A 30 -0.01 -14.20 -27.25
CA SER A 30 -1.01 -14.33 -26.19
C SER A 30 -0.83 -13.24 -25.11
N VAL A 31 0.39 -13.01 -24.65
CA VAL A 31 0.71 -11.97 -23.67
C VAL A 31 0.39 -10.58 -24.22
N LYS A 32 0.72 -10.30 -25.49
CA LYS A 32 0.42 -9.02 -26.12
C LYS A 32 -1.09 -8.79 -26.28
N GLU A 33 -1.86 -9.81 -26.61
CA GLU A 33 -3.32 -9.75 -26.71
C GLU A 33 -3.96 -9.50 -25.35
N ASN A 34 -3.52 -10.20 -24.31
CA ASN A 34 -3.96 -10.00 -22.93
C ASN A 34 -3.63 -8.59 -22.40
N TRP A 35 -2.44 -8.08 -22.73
CA TRP A 35 -2.04 -6.72 -22.38
C TRP A 35 -2.93 -5.66 -23.04
N LEU A 36 -3.24 -5.83 -24.32
CA LEU A 36 -4.13 -4.92 -25.08
C LEU A 36 -5.55 -4.91 -24.52
N GLU A 37 -6.08 -6.08 -24.13
CA GLU A 37 -7.39 -6.19 -23.54
C GLU A 37 -7.44 -5.54 -22.15
N ALA A 38 -6.45 -5.79 -21.30
CA ALA A 38 -6.33 -5.15 -20.00
C ALA A 38 -6.22 -3.63 -20.13
N THR A 39 -5.42 -3.14 -21.08
CA THR A 39 -5.30 -1.70 -21.37
C THR A 39 -6.64 -1.09 -21.81
N ARG A 40 -7.42 -1.81 -22.64
CA ARG A 40 -8.77 -1.37 -23.06
C ARG A 40 -9.74 -1.33 -21.89
N ARG A 41 -9.70 -2.32 -20.97
CA ARG A 41 -10.53 -2.33 -19.75
C ARG A 41 -10.22 -1.13 -18.87
N ILE A 42 -8.93 -0.86 -18.61
CA ILE A 42 -8.49 0.30 -17.83
C ILE A 42 -8.93 1.61 -18.48
N ALA A 43 -8.75 1.77 -19.80
CA ALA A 43 -9.17 2.96 -20.51
C ALA A 43 -10.69 3.17 -20.48
N LYS A 44 -11.48 2.08 -20.59
CA LYS A 44 -12.94 2.11 -20.50
C LYS A 44 -13.41 2.51 -19.10
N ALA A 45 -12.77 2.00 -18.05
CA ALA A 45 -13.09 2.36 -16.68
C ALA A 45 -12.73 3.81 -16.38
N LYS A 46 -11.53 4.28 -16.77
CA LYS A 46 -11.14 5.70 -16.64
C LYS A 46 -12.13 6.65 -17.33
N ARG A 47 -12.73 6.25 -18.47
CA ARG A 47 -13.78 7.03 -19.14
C ARG A 47 -15.08 7.06 -18.32
N LYS A 48 -15.44 5.96 -17.68
CA LYS A 48 -16.65 5.87 -16.86
C LYS A 48 -16.50 6.68 -15.56
N ASP A 49 -15.34 6.60 -14.91
CA ASP A 49 -15.04 7.36 -13.69
C ASP A 49 -14.99 8.88 -13.94
N LYS A 50 -14.52 9.31 -15.11
CA LYS A 50 -14.43 10.74 -15.46
C LYS A 50 -15.79 11.45 -15.52
N MET A 51 -16.89 10.70 -15.58
CA MET A 51 -18.26 11.25 -15.70
C MET A 51 -19.08 11.01 -14.43
N ARG A 52 -18.51 10.45 -13.36
CA ARG A 52 -19.23 10.16 -12.14
C ARG A 52 -19.27 11.40 -11.24
N ASP A 53 -20.46 11.86 -10.94
CA ASP A 53 -20.73 12.87 -9.90
C ASP A 53 -21.52 12.20 -8.77
N ASP A 54 -20.88 12.04 -7.61
CA ASP A 54 -21.45 11.38 -6.43
C ASP A 54 -21.89 12.37 -5.35
N ARG A 55 -22.15 13.64 -5.69
CA ARG A 55 -22.56 14.67 -4.71
C ARG A 55 -23.79 14.29 -3.94
N ASP A 56 -24.81 13.78 -4.62
CA ASP A 56 -26.04 13.35 -3.96
C ASP A 56 -25.80 12.21 -2.97
N ALA A 57 -24.92 11.26 -3.33
CA ALA A 57 -24.53 10.18 -2.44
C ALA A 57 -23.76 10.70 -1.22
N PHE A 58 -22.86 11.67 -1.40
CA PHE A 58 -22.18 12.34 -0.30
C PHE A 58 -23.14 13.08 0.63
N LEU A 59 -24.05 13.91 0.07
CA LEU A 59 -25.02 14.67 0.87
C LEU A 59 -25.94 13.74 1.66
N LYS A 60 -26.40 12.65 1.05
CA LYS A 60 -27.17 11.62 1.74
C LYS A 60 -26.42 11.01 2.90
N ALA A 61 -25.15 10.59 2.67
CA ALA A 61 -24.31 10.02 3.73
C ALA A 61 -24.01 11.04 4.86
N TYR A 62 -23.81 12.31 4.50
CA TYR A 62 -23.63 13.39 5.47
C TYR A 62 -24.87 13.57 6.35
N ASP A 63 -26.07 13.61 5.75
CA ASP A 63 -27.33 13.78 6.50
C ASP A 63 -27.65 12.56 7.38
N GLU A 64 -27.35 11.35 6.93
CA GLU A 64 -27.51 10.12 7.72
C GLU A 64 -26.65 10.09 8.99
N LEU A 65 -25.54 10.81 9.01
CA LEU A 65 -24.65 10.93 10.16
C LEU A 65 -24.92 12.17 11.00
N LYS A 66 -25.77 13.07 10.57
CA LYS A 66 -26.12 14.30 11.30
C LYS A 66 -26.78 13.96 12.65
N GLY A 67 -26.26 14.57 13.71
CA GLY A 67 -26.76 14.32 15.06
C GLY A 67 -26.31 13.00 15.72
N LYS A 68 -25.47 12.20 15.04
CA LYS A 68 -24.75 11.08 15.65
C LYS A 68 -23.49 11.58 16.36
N GLU A 69 -22.78 10.66 17.04
CA GLU A 69 -21.54 11.02 17.74
C GLU A 69 -20.51 11.67 16.80
N GLY A 70 -19.79 12.65 17.32
CA GLY A 70 -18.76 13.40 16.61
C GLY A 70 -19.27 14.70 15.98
N SER A 71 -18.37 15.42 15.34
CA SER A 71 -18.65 16.67 14.64
C SER A 71 -19.18 16.49 13.21
N ASN A 72 -19.32 15.25 12.75
CA ASN A 72 -19.67 14.88 11.38
C ASN A 72 -18.72 15.52 10.35
N ALA A 73 -17.42 15.55 10.65
CA ALA A 73 -16.41 16.10 9.76
C ALA A 73 -16.10 15.16 8.60
N TRP A 74 -15.81 15.75 7.44
CA TRP A 74 -15.45 15.08 6.19
C TRP A 74 -14.17 15.70 5.62
N ILE A 75 -13.45 14.95 4.81
CA ILE A 75 -12.22 15.39 4.16
C ILE A 75 -12.35 15.23 2.65
N ALA A 76 -12.05 16.30 1.90
CA ALA A 76 -11.91 16.28 0.46
C ALA A 76 -10.44 16.28 0.09
N LYS A 77 -10.06 15.40 -0.84
CA LYS A 77 -8.68 15.23 -1.33
C LYS A 77 -8.69 15.27 -2.85
N SER A 78 -7.83 16.09 -3.46
CA SER A 78 -7.63 16.08 -4.90
C SER A 78 -6.98 14.77 -5.35
N THR A 79 -7.46 14.19 -6.45
CA THR A 79 -6.81 13.01 -7.07
C THR A 79 -5.48 13.35 -7.73
N LEU A 80 -5.17 14.64 -7.92
CA LEU A 80 -3.91 15.14 -8.46
C LEU A 80 -3.04 15.79 -7.38
N GLY A 81 -3.54 15.92 -6.15
CA GLY A 81 -2.82 16.47 -5.02
C GLY A 81 -1.65 15.59 -4.56
N TYR A 82 -0.63 16.22 -4.00
CA TYR A 82 0.51 15.52 -3.40
C TYR A 82 1.01 16.27 -2.16
N LYS A 83 1.64 15.57 -1.24
CA LYS A 83 2.25 16.13 -0.02
C LYS A 83 1.27 16.90 0.89
N GLY A 84 -0.03 16.60 0.82
CA GLY A 84 -1.07 17.28 1.60
C GLY A 84 -1.63 18.55 0.97
N LEU A 85 -1.18 18.91 -0.24
CA LEU A 85 -1.76 20.02 -1.00
C LEU A 85 -3.16 19.63 -1.51
N ASP A 86 -4.04 20.63 -1.62
CA ASP A 86 -5.41 20.45 -2.10
C ASP A 86 -6.20 19.45 -1.22
N ILE A 87 -6.12 19.63 0.10
CA ILE A 87 -6.92 18.90 1.08
C ILE A 87 -7.76 19.91 1.87
N LYS A 88 -9.03 19.56 2.11
CA LYS A 88 -9.92 20.34 2.96
C LYS A 88 -10.65 19.44 3.92
N VAL A 89 -10.62 19.77 5.20
CA VAL A 89 -11.45 19.15 6.22
C VAL A 89 -12.56 20.12 6.59
N SER A 90 -13.77 19.65 6.78
CA SER A 90 -14.90 20.47 7.22
C SER A 90 -16.01 19.60 7.82
N ASP A 91 -16.70 20.13 8.82
CA ASP A 91 -17.95 19.62 9.36
C ASP A 91 -19.19 20.22 8.65
N ASN A 92 -18.97 21.02 7.64
CA ASN A 92 -20.01 21.64 6.82
C ASN A 92 -19.92 21.15 5.38
N ALA A 93 -20.92 20.36 4.94
CA ALA A 93 -20.97 19.79 3.61
C ALA A 93 -20.95 20.85 2.50
N GLN A 94 -21.67 21.96 2.69
CA GLN A 94 -21.73 23.03 1.70
C GLN A 94 -20.36 23.71 1.50
N LYS A 95 -19.64 24.04 2.58
CA LYS A 95 -18.27 24.56 2.48
C LYS A 95 -17.31 23.62 1.77
N LEU A 96 -17.50 22.29 1.98
CA LEU A 96 -16.66 21.29 1.34
C LEU A 96 -16.93 21.23 -0.17
N LEU A 97 -18.21 21.24 -0.58
CA LEU A 97 -18.60 21.27 -1.99
C LEU A 97 -18.17 22.56 -2.68
N GLU A 98 -18.33 23.72 -2.04
CA GLU A 98 -17.87 25.01 -2.57
C GLU A 98 -16.34 25.02 -2.78
N PHE A 99 -15.57 24.39 -1.89
CA PHE A 99 -14.14 24.23 -2.06
C PHE A 99 -13.81 23.37 -3.28
N VAL A 100 -14.47 22.20 -3.42
CA VAL A 100 -14.28 21.28 -4.55
C VAL A 100 -14.66 21.95 -5.88
N ASP A 101 -15.75 22.73 -5.91
CA ASP A 101 -16.24 23.39 -7.12
C ASP A 101 -15.35 24.53 -7.61
N LYS A 102 -14.61 25.17 -6.72
CA LYS A 102 -13.64 26.21 -7.08
C LYS A 102 -12.36 25.66 -7.70
N MET A 103 -12.09 24.38 -7.48
CA MET A 103 -10.87 23.72 -7.90
C MET A 103 -11.14 22.84 -9.14
N LYS A 104 -10.12 22.67 -9.97
CA LYS A 104 -10.22 21.79 -11.15
C LYS A 104 -9.81 20.36 -10.77
N GLY A 105 -10.37 19.38 -11.49
CA GLY A 105 -9.97 17.97 -11.36
C GLY A 105 -11.00 17.12 -10.64
N SER A 106 -10.60 15.91 -10.32
CA SER A 106 -11.42 14.93 -9.60
C SER A 106 -11.06 14.93 -8.12
N TRP A 107 -12.04 14.65 -7.28
CA TRP A 107 -11.93 14.72 -5.83
C TRP A 107 -12.47 13.45 -5.19
N VAL A 108 -11.88 13.06 -4.08
CA VAL A 108 -12.39 12.01 -3.20
C VAL A 108 -12.84 12.68 -1.91
N ILE A 109 -14.14 12.51 -1.58
CA ILE A 109 -14.70 12.96 -0.30
C ILE A 109 -14.88 11.73 0.59
N GLN A 110 -14.30 11.78 1.79
CA GLN A 110 -14.29 10.68 2.77
C GLN A 110 -14.76 11.17 4.13
N LYS A 111 -15.38 10.27 4.90
CA LYS A 111 -15.61 10.55 6.33
C LYS A 111 -14.26 10.78 7.02
N TYR A 112 -14.13 11.90 7.73
CA TYR A 112 -12.90 12.20 8.47
C TYR A 112 -12.82 11.34 9.74
N LEU A 113 -11.61 10.89 10.09
CA LEU A 113 -11.34 10.17 11.33
C LEU A 113 -11.19 11.17 12.47
N GLU A 114 -12.26 11.33 13.25
CA GLU A 114 -12.37 12.34 14.28
C GLU A 114 -11.69 11.93 15.59
N ASP A 115 -11.56 10.62 15.83
CA ASP A 115 -11.02 10.03 17.06
C ASP A 115 -9.71 9.27 16.82
N PRO A 116 -8.63 9.94 16.37
CA PRO A 116 -7.35 9.28 16.22
C PRO A 116 -6.73 8.96 17.59
N MET A 117 -5.95 7.89 17.67
CA MET A 117 -5.00 7.70 18.76
C MET A 117 -3.97 8.84 18.74
N LEU A 118 -3.57 9.32 19.90
CA LEU A 118 -2.70 10.49 20.02
C LEU A 118 -1.40 10.12 20.75
N THR A 119 -0.31 10.81 20.38
CA THR A 119 0.93 10.83 21.15
C THR A 119 1.10 12.18 21.82
N ASP A 120 1.09 12.19 23.16
CA ASP A 120 1.14 13.41 23.98
C ASP A 120 0.11 14.50 23.55
N GLY A 121 -1.08 14.03 23.14
CA GLY A 121 -2.19 14.87 22.67
C GLY A 121 -2.07 15.35 21.23
N ARG A 122 -1.07 14.88 20.45
CA ARG A 122 -0.85 15.24 19.04
C ARG A 122 -1.23 14.08 18.14
N LYS A 123 -1.81 14.39 16.99
CA LYS A 123 -2.18 13.43 15.96
C LYS A 123 -0.96 12.86 15.28
N PHE A 124 -1.02 11.59 14.89
CA PHE A 124 -0.02 10.95 14.05
C PHE A 124 -0.66 10.02 13.02
N ASP A 125 0.05 9.74 11.98
CA ASP A 125 -0.21 8.63 11.05
C ASP A 125 1.00 7.71 10.97
N VAL A 126 0.79 6.51 10.42
CA VAL A 126 1.79 5.46 10.30
C VAL A 126 2.08 5.22 8.82
N ARG A 127 3.30 5.52 8.35
CA ARG A 127 3.80 5.18 7.02
C ARG A 127 4.52 3.84 7.07
N THR A 128 4.10 2.93 6.20
CA THR A 128 4.77 1.65 5.97
C THR A 128 5.15 1.49 4.50
N TRP A 129 6.10 0.61 4.21
CA TRP A 129 6.52 0.30 2.85
C TRP A 129 6.32 -1.17 2.56
N HIS A 130 5.78 -1.46 1.37
CA HIS A 130 5.47 -2.81 0.93
C HIS A 130 6.02 -3.01 -0.47
N LEU A 131 6.88 -4.02 -0.62
CA LEU A 131 7.35 -4.47 -1.92
C LEU A 131 6.39 -5.52 -2.44
N VAL A 132 5.83 -5.26 -3.61
CA VAL A 132 5.02 -6.23 -4.35
C VAL A 132 5.83 -6.72 -5.52
N THR A 133 5.93 -8.03 -5.68
CA THR A 133 6.64 -8.67 -6.78
C THR A 133 5.69 -9.61 -7.51
N ALA A 134 5.76 -9.61 -8.84
CA ALA A 134 5.02 -10.52 -9.69
C ALA A 134 6.03 -11.40 -10.45
N PHE A 135 5.98 -12.70 -10.17
CA PHE A 135 6.81 -13.70 -10.82
C PHE A 135 5.89 -14.64 -11.61
N GLY A 136 5.73 -14.32 -12.92
CA GLY A 136 4.77 -15.00 -13.77
C GLY A 136 3.35 -14.41 -13.70
N PRO A 137 2.38 -14.99 -14.45
CA PRO A 137 1.09 -14.33 -14.72
C PRO A 137 0.05 -14.52 -13.62
N LYS A 138 0.30 -15.30 -12.57
CA LYS A 138 -0.75 -15.76 -11.66
C LYS A 138 -0.62 -15.33 -10.20
N LYS A 139 0.56 -14.92 -9.75
CA LYS A 139 0.77 -14.65 -8.33
C LYS A 139 1.53 -13.34 -8.12
N MET A 140 1.09 -12.56 -7.14
CA MET A 140 1.82 -11.42 -6.59
C MET A 140 2.22 -11.74 -5.16
N HIS A 141 3.49 -11.59 -4.85
CA HIS A 141 4.03 -11.75 -3.51
C HIS A 141 4.20 -10.38 -2.85
N MET A 142 3.86 -10.29 -1.60
CA MET A 142 3.98 -9.07 -0.80
C MET A 142 5.00 -9.25 0.31
N PHE A 143 5.87 -8.27 0.45
CA PHE A 143 6.85 -8.17 1.52
C PHE A 143 6.68 -6.84 2.23
N THR A 144 6.61 -6.86 3.56
CA THR A 144 6.49 -5.66 4.38
C THR A 144 7.86 -5.29 4.95
N TYR A 145 8.26 -4.04 4.79
CA TYR A 145 9.47 -3.52 5.40
C TYR A 145 9.28 -3.43 6.92
N ALA A 146 10.25 -3.97 7.67
CA ALA A 146 10.14 -4.12 9.14
C ALA A 146 10.18 -2.80 9.90
N GLU A 147 10.66 -1.71 9.26
CA GLU A 147 10.64 -0.38 9.83
C GLU A 147 9.47 0.42 9.24
N GLY A 148 8.83 1.22 10.08
CA GLY A 148 7.87 2.23 9.67
C GLY A 148 8.22 3.58 10.29
N VAL A 149 7.46 4.61 9.94
CA VAL A 149 7.57 5.91 10.59
C VAL A 149 6.19 6.42 10.98
N LEU A 150 6.13 7.08 12.13
CA LEU A 150 4.99 7.86 12.54
C LEU A 150 5.30 9.32 12.20
N ARG A 151 4.41 9.97 11.46
CA ARG A 151 4.50 11.41 11.17
C ARG A 151 3.58 12.13 12.15
N VAL A 152 4.15 12.99 12.98
CA VAL A 152 3.46 13.60 14.11
C VAL A 152 3.16 15.07 13.81
N SER A 153 1.95 15.51 14.16
CA SER A 153 1.54 16.91 14.11
C SER A 153 2.35 17.78 15.08
N CYS A 154 2.67 19.01 14.71
CA CYS A 154 3.31 19.98 15.59
C CYS A 154 2.40 20.43 16.74
N THR A 155 1.08 20.46 16.51
CA THR A 155 0.09 21.01 17.43
C THR A 155 -0.72 19.90 18.10
N ARG A 156 -1.33 20.24 19.25
CA ARG A 156 -2.27 19.33 19.91
C ARG A 156 -3.54 19.19 19.08
N TYR A 157 -3.99 17.94 18.91
CA TYR A 157 -5.22 17.62 18.20
C TYR A 157 -6.45 18.19 18.93
N ARG A 158 -7.34 18.76 18.16
CA ARG A 158 -8.67 19.19 18.59
C ARG A 158 -9.67 18.85 17.49
N ASN A 159 -10.76 18.21 17.83
CA ASN A 159 -11.85 17.91 16.88
C ASN A 159 -12.72 19.17 16.67
N SER A 160 -12.08 20.26 16.30
CA SER A 160 -12.67 21.58 16.03
C SER A 160 -11.68 22.41 15.23
N ASN A 161 -12.11 23.55 14.69
CA ASN A 161 -11.28 24.42 13.87
C ASN A 161 -10.61 23.66 12.69
N PHE A 162 -11.44 23.07 11.84
CA PHE A 162 -10.99 22.26 10.69
C PHE A 162 -10.20 23.05 9.63
N ASP A 163 -10.05 24.36 9.78
CA ASP A 163 -9.18 25.19 8.95
C ASP A 163 -7.71 25.16 9.39
N ASP A 164 -7.41 24.66 10.58
CA ASP A 164 -6.04 24.50 11.08
C ASP A 164 -5.36 23.25 10.50
N GLU A 165 -4.65 23.41 9.41
CA GLU A 165 -3.95 22.31 8.72
C GLU A 165 -2.92 21.63 9.62
N PHE A 166 -2.26 22.34 10.52
CA PHE A 166 -1.23 21.78 11.41
C PHE A 166 -1.81 20.83 12.46
N THR A 167 -3.08 21.00 12.78
CA THR A 167 -3.81 20.09 13.69
C THR A 167 -4.29 18.84 12.97
N HIS A 168 -4.76 18.98 11.74
CA HIS A 168 -5.50 17.93 11.04
C HIS A 168 -4.69 17.10 10.04
N LEU A 169 -3.63 17.67 9.48
CA LEU A 169 -2.80 17.04 8.44
C LEU A 169 -1.39 16.74 8.97
N THR A 170 -1.01 15.48 8.98
CA THR A 170 0.29 14.99 9.49
C THR A 170 1.37 14.92 8.42
N ASN A 171 1.06 15.35 7.19
CA ASN A 171 1.99 15.39 6.07
C ASN A 171 3.22 16.22 6.43
N ASN A 172 4.42 15.63 6.37
CA ASN A 172 5.66 16.30 6.77
C ASN A 172 5.88 17.63 6.05
N ALA A 173 5.52 17.73 4.76
CA ALA A 173 5.65 18.95 3.99
C ALA A 173 4.80 20.12 4.55
N ILE A 174 3.62 19.82 5.12
CA ILE A 174 2.79 20.82 5.80
C ILE A 174 3.43 21.16 7.14
N GLN A 175 3.76 20.16 7.93
CA GLN A 175 4.31 20.37 9.28
C GLN A 175 5.61 21.16 9.30
N GLN A 176 6.44 21.07 8.25
CA GLN A 176 7.67 21.87 8.08
C GLN A 176 7.41 23.39 8.08
N GLY A 177 6.21 23.83 7.76
CA GLY A 177 5.82 25.25 7.82
C GLY A 177 5.52 25.76 9.24
N HIS A 178 5.42 24.86 10.24
CA HIS A 178 5.09 25.25 11.61
C HIS A 178 6.32 25.66 12.43
N PRO A 179 6.30 26.74 13.25
CA PRO A 179 7.44 27.16 14.08
C PRO A 179 7.95 26.09 15.05
N ASP A 180 7.10 25.19 15.51
CA ASP A 180 7.45 24.11 16.44
C ASP A 180 7.90 22.82 15.73
N TYR A 181 8.13 22.85 14.40
CA TYR A 181 8.64 21.68 13.68
C TYR A 181 9.98 21.21 14.23
N GLY A 182 10.07 19.93 14.54
CA GLY A 182 11.28 19.31 15.13
C GLY A 182 11.51 19.63 16.62
N LYS A 183 10.61 20.31 17.28
CA LYS A 183 10.74 20.71 18.69
C LYS A 183 10.61 19.53 19.66
N HIS A 184 9.71 18.61 19.38
CA HIS A 184 9.40 17.49 20.26
C HIS A 184 10.19 16.23 19.87
N GLU A 185 10.21 15.92 18.60
CA GLU A 185 10.97 14.84 17.99
C GLU A 185 11.62 15.32 16.70
N LYS A 186 12.78 14.74 16.35
CA LYS A 186 13.52 15.12 15.14
C LYS A 186 12.64 14.96 13.90
N ASN A 187 12.46 16.05 13.14
CA ASN A 187 11.66 16.09 11.92
C ASN A 187 10.18 15.66 12.12
N ASN A 188 9.65 15.76 13.32
CA ASN A 188 8.31 15.26 13.68
C ASN A 188 8.09 13.79 13.31
N LEU A 189 9.13 12.96 13.43
CA LEU A 189 9.11 11.54 13.11
C LEU A 189 9.44 10.70 14.34
N LEU A 190 8.65 9.65 14.54
CA LEU A 190 8.86 8.59 15.51
C LEU A 190 8.99 7.24 14.79
N ASP A 191 9.48 6.22 15.46
CA ASP A 191 9.63 4.87 14.93
C ASP A 191 8.63 3.87 15.55
N PHE A 192 8.73 2.59 15.19
CA PHE A 192 7.86 1.55 15.73
C PHE A 192 8.09 1.24 17.21
N LYS A 193 9.27 1.52 17.74
CA LYS A 193 9.52 1.39 19.19
C LYS A 193 8.76 2.47 19.96
N ASP A 194 8.69 3.67 19.40
CA ASP A 194 7.86 4.75 19.94
C ASP A 194 6.38 4.39 19.86
N LEU A 195 5.94 3.72 18.76
CA LEU A 195 4.56 3.24 18.66
C LEU A 195 4.22 2.28 19.79
N ASP A 196 5.09 1.34 20.14
CA ASP A 196 4.85 0.42 21.26
C ASP A 196 4.73 1.16 22.60
N VAL A 197 5.50 2.23 22.79
CA VAL A 197 5.37 3.11 23.97
C VAL A 197 4.00 3.83 23.97
N ILE A 198 3.58 4.35 22.81
CA ILE A 198 2.27 5.01 22.65
C ILE A 198 1.13 4.04 22.97
N LEU A 199 1.16 2.83 22.37
CA LEU A 199 0.16 1.78 22.59
C LEU A 199 0.08 1.38 24.06
N SER A 200 1.23 1.25 24.76
CA SER A 200 1.28 0.94 26.18
C SER A 200 0.74 2.07 27.06
N LYS A 201 1.07 3.33 26.76
CA LYS A 201 0.51 4.51 27.47
C LYS A 201 -1.01 4.59 27.27
N HIS A 202 -1.46 4.39 26.03
CA HIS A 202 -2.87 4.41 25.68
C HIS A 202 -3.64 3.32 26.43
N TYR A 203 -3.16 2.08 26.43
CA TYR A 203 -3.77 0.98 27.19
C TYR A 203 -3.89 1.28 28.68
N LYS A 204 -2.87 1.91 29.30
CA LYS A 204 -2.93 2.32 30.71
C LYS A 204 -3.97 3.39 30.97
N SER A 205 -4.20 4.30 30.03
CA SER A 205 -5.21 5.34 30.15
C SER A 205 -6.65 4.79 30.09
N LEU A 206 -6.82 3.59 29.52
CA LEU A 206 -8.11 2.91 29.43
C LEU A 206 -8.49 2.09 30.67
N LYS A 207 -7.62 1.98 31.68
CA LYS A 207 -7.93 1.24 32.91
C LYS A 207 -9.20 1.81 33.58
N GLY A 208 -10.21 0.94 33.72
CA GLY A 208 -11.50 1.30 34.31
C GLY A 208 -12.49 1.91 33.29
N VAL A 209 -12.12 2.08 32.05
CA VAL A 209 -13.00 2.52 30.95
C VAL A 209 -13.32 1.32 30.06
N GLU A 210 -14.57 0.95 29.95
CA GLU A 210 -15.00 -0.06 29.00
C GLU A 210 -15.03 0.55 27.59
N ILE A 211 -13.99 0.32 26.79
CA ILE A 211 -14.01 0.68 25.38
C ILE A 211 -14.59 -0.49 24.59
N LYS A 212 -15.77 -0.27 24.07
CA LYS A 212 -16.43 -1.18 23.14
C LYS A 212 -15.52 -1.35 21.91
N ASN A 213 -15.20 -2.61 21.59
CA ASN A 213 -14.38 -2.98 20.41
C ASN A 213 -12.86 -2.71 20.51
N TYR A 214 -12.28 -2.46 21.69
CA TYR A 214 -10.82 -2.48 21.80
C TYR A 214 -10.29 -3.90 21.55
N PRO A 215 -9.32 -4.09 20.63
CA PRO A 215 -8.93 -5.44 20.17
C PRO A 215 -8.33 -6.33 21.26
N ARG A 216 -7.68 -5.74 22.27
CA ARG A 216 -7.02 -6.47 23.36
C ARG A 216 -7.42 -5.90 24.71
N LYS A 217 -8.06 -6.74 25.54
CA LYS A 217 -8.47 -6.36 26.91
C LYS A 217 -7.49 -6.82 27.98
N ASP A 218 -6.65 -7.79 27.66
CA ASP A 218 -5.75 -8.51 28.57
C ASP A 218 -4.33 -7.89 28.66
N ARG A 219 -3.89 -7.24 27.59
CA ARG A 219 -2.57 -6.64 27.49
C ARG A 219 -2.57 -5.41 26.55
N PRO A 220 -1.55 -4.54 26.61
CA PRO A 220 -1.38 -3.53 25.56
C PRO A 220 -1.16 -4.21 24.20
N MET A 221 -1.66 -3.58 23.14
CA MET A 221 -1.29 -3.94 21.78
C MET A 221 0.21 -3.67 21.56
N THR A 222 0.79 -4.40 20.61
CA THR A 222 2.15 -4.16 20.13
C THR A 222 2.15 -3.99 18.62
N THR A 223 3.14 -3.28 18.12
CA THR A 223 3.32 -3.06 16.68
C THR A 223 3.43 -4.39 15.94
N GLU A 224 4.27 -5.31 16.43
CA GLU A 224 4.57 -6.58 15.75
C GLU A 224 3.39 -7.56 15.76
N ASN A 225 2.68 -7.70 16.90
CA ASN A 225 1.68 -8.76 17.06
C ASN A 225 0.25 -8.30 16.77
N ASP A 226 -0.02 -6.99 16.74
CA ASP A 226 -1.39 -6.50 16.61
C ASP A 226 -1.54 -5.50 15.45
N ILE A 227 -0.60 -4.56 15.28
CA ILE A 227 -0.72 -3.50 14.27
C ILE A 227 -0.25 -3.97 12.90
N LEU A 228 0.97 -4.52 12.77
CA LEU A 228 1.51 -4.98 11.49
C LEU A 228 0.70 -6.13 10.86
N PRO A 229 0.22 -7.15 11.61
CA PRO A 229 -0.66 -8.14 11.03
C PRO A 229 -1.93 -7.53 10.42
N ARG A 230 -2.55 -6.56 11.12
CA ARG A 230 -3.74 -5.88 10.60
C ARG A 230 -3.42 -5.01 9.38
N ILE A 231 -2.29 -4.31 9.38
CA ILE A 231 -1.79 -3.59 8.20
C ILE A 231 -1.64 -4.54 7.02
N ASN A 232 -0.98 -5.69 7.21
CA ASN A 232 -0.75 -6.68 6.16
C ASN A 232 -2.06 -7.22 5.57
N GLU A 233 -3.06 -7.50 6.41
CA GLU A 233 -4.39 -7.90 5.94
C GLU A 233 -5.01 -6.82 5.04
N ILE A 234 -4.98 -5.55 5.46
CA ILE A 234 -5.53 -4.43 4.67
C ILE A 234 -4.78 -4.27 3.35
N VAL A 235 -3.45 -4.38 3.36
CA VAL A 235 -2.65 -4.29 2.12
C VAL A 235 -3.02 -5.43 1.17
N LEU A 236 -3.12 -6.67 1.64
CA LEU A 236 -3.54 -7.81 0.83
C LEU A 236 -4.95 -7.62 0.24
N GLU A 237 -5.89 -7.09 1.03
CA GLU A 237 -7.24 -6.78 0.53
C GLU A 237 -7.24 -5.68 -0.54
N THR A 238 -6.40 -4.65 -0.40
CA THR A 238 -6.26 -3.63 -1.45
C THR A 238 -5.68 -4.21 -2.74
N LEU A 239 -4.67 -5.09 -2.64
CA LEU A 239 -4.09 -5.78 -3.80
C LEU A 239 -5.11 -6.70 -4.47
N LYS A 240 -5.90 -7.45 -3.70
CA LYS A 240 -7.00 -8.28 -4.23
C LYS A 240 -8.04 -7.43 -4.96
N SER A 241 -8.36 -6.24 -4.46
CA SER A 241 -9.37 -5.36 -5.05
C SER A 241 -8.98 -4.81 -6.43
N ILE A 242 -7.68 -4.72 -6.71
CA ILE A 242 -7.14 -4.18 -7.96
C ILE A 242 -6.59 -5.25 -8.91
N LYS A 243 -6.61 -6.52 -8.52
CA LYS A 243 -5.98 -7.59 -9.30
C LYS A 243 -6.44 -7.66 -10.76
N ASP A 244 -7.73 -7.45 -11.01
CA ASP A 244 -8.32 -7.47 -12.35
C ASP A 244 -7.94 -6.24 -13.22
N TRP A 245 -7.33 -5.23 -12.59
CA TRP A 245 -6.84 -4.00 -13.25
C TRP A 245 -5.35 -4.03 -13.52
N LEU A 246 -4.64 -5.00 -12.93
CA LEU A 246 -3.21 -5.15 -13.15
C LEU A 246 -2.96 -5.76 -14.51
N LEU A 247 -1.98 -5.21 -15.21
CA LEU A 247 -1.57 -5.76 -16.49
C LEU A 247 -0.85 -7.10 -16.24
N PRO A 248 -1.19 -8.16 -17.01
CA PRO A 248 -0.42 -9.39 -16.99
C PRO A 248 1.05 -9.10 -17.27
N GLN A 249 1.94 -9.57 -16.43
CA GLN A 249 3.38 -9.39 -16.62
C GLN A 249 3.98 -10.67 -17.20
N PRO A 250 4.59 -10.61 -18.38
CA PRO A 250 5.22 -11.79 -19.00
C PRO A 250 6.51 -12.19 -18.29
N THR A 251 7.09 -11.27 -17.54
CA THR A 251 8.35 -11.41 -16.85
C THR A 251 8.23 -10.90 -15.40
N GLN A 252 9.33 -11.00 -14.70
CA GLN A 252 9.46 -10.47 -13.36
C GLN A 252 9.16 -8.97 -13.32
N ALA A 253 8.27 -8.57 -12.42
CA ALA A 253 7.95 -7.18 -12.13
C ALA A 253 7.93 -6.93 -10.63
N TYR A 254 8.22 -5.70 -10.22
CA TYR A 254 8.14 -5.30 -8.82
C TYR A 254 7.72 -3.85 -8.69
N HIS A 255 7.13 -3.54 -7.53
CA HIS A 255 6.76 -2.17 -7.18
C HIS A 255 6.87 -1.95 -5.68
N LEU A 256 7.48 -0.84 -5.28
CA LEU A 256 7.50 -0.39 -3.89
C LEU A 256 6.32 0.55 -3.65
N LEU A 257 5.43 0.16 -2.75
CA LEU A 257 4.25 0.92 -2.35
C LEU A 257 4.43 1.52 -0.95
N GLY A 258 3.95 2.73 -0.75
CA GLY A 258 3.85 3.34 0.57
C GLY A 258 2.40 3.43 1.01
N TYR A 259 2.09 2.88 2.16
CA TYR A 259 0.77 2.92 2.76
C TYR A 259 0.75 3.83 3.97
N ASP A 260 -0.27 4.66 4.07
CA ASP A 260 -0.51 5.52 5.21
C ASP A 260 -1.71 5.03 5.99
N PHE A 261 -1.52 4.80 7.27
CA PHE A 261 -2.56 4.33 8.18
C PHE A 261 -2.77 5.30 9.33
N MET A 262 -3.96 5.26 9.90
CA MET A 262 -4.27 5.88 11.18
C MET A 262 -4.78 4.83 12.15
N ILE A 263 -4.36 4.93 13.40
CA ILE A 263 -4.89 4.11 14.48
C ILE A 263 -5.91 4.97 15.24
N THR A 264 -7.11 4.45 15.42
CA THR A 264 -8.16 5.13 16.18
C THR A 264 -7.91 5.00 17.69
N ASN A 265 -8.59 5.81 18.50
CA ASN A 265 -8.58 5.70 19.96
C ASN A 265 -9.10 4.32 20.45
N THR A 266 -9.86 3.61 19.63
CA THR A 266 -10.31 2.23 19.90
C THR A 266 -9.30 1.18 19.46
N GLY A 267 -8.12 1.56 18.92
CA GLY A 267 -7.09 0.64 18.47
C GLY A 267 -7.33 0.05 17.07
N SER A 268 -8.34 0.50 16.34
CA SER A 268 -8.61 0.06 14.97
C SER A 268 -7.64 0.71 13.98
N VAL A 269 -7.08 -0.08 13.08
CA VAL A 269 -6.18 0.39 12.00
C VAL A 269 -7.02 0.72 10.78
N GLN A 270 -6.88 1.96 10.27
CA GLN A 270 -7.63 2.49 9.13
C GLN A 270 -6.67 2.92 8.02
N LEU A 271 -6.94 2.49 6.79
CA LEU A 271 -6.19 2.92 5.61
C LEU A 271 -6.56 4.36 5.24
N ILE A 272 -5.55 5.20 5.04
CA ILE A 272 -5.70 6.60 4.63
C ILE A 272 -5.45 6.78 3.14
N GLU A 273 -4.32 6.27 2.65
CA GLU A 273 -3.93 6.37 1.24
C GLU A 273 -2.86 5.35 0.85
N VAL A 274 -2.72 5.13 -0.45
CA VAL A 274 -1.65 4.32 -1.05
C VAL A 274 -0.83 5.20 -2.00
N ASN A 275 0.47 5.24 -1.77
CA ASN A 275 1.42 6.01 -2.56
C ASN A 275 2.23 5.09 -3.48
N LEU A 276 2.17 5.34 -4.78
CA LEU A 276 2.90 4.57 -5.80
C LEU A 276 4.41 4.89 -5.83
N THR A 277 4.80 6.10 -5.39
CA THR A 277 6.19 6.55 -5.32
C THR A 277 6.47 7.10 -3.93
N PRO A 278 6.57 6.22 -2.91
CA PRO A 278 6.68 6.66 -1.54
C PRO A 278 8.04 7.31 -1.24
N GLY A 279 8.00 8.52 -0.66
CA GLY A 279 9.18 9.15 -0.11
C GLY A 279 9.68 8.47 1.17
N THR A 280 10.99 8.53 1.39
CA THR A 280 11.66 8.12 2.63
C THR A 280 12.96 8.92 2.83
N SER A 281 13.62 8.78 3.99
CA SER A 281 14.91 9.42 4.21
C SER A 281 16.00 8.78 3.33
N PRO A 282 17.05 9.52 2.93
CA PRO A 282 18.13 8.99 2.10
C PRO A 282 18.78 7.72 2.67
N ASP A 283 19.05 7.70 3.99
CA ASP A 283 19.68 6.55 4.65
C ASP A 283 18.79 5.31 4.62
N ARG A 284 17.48 5.48 4.84
CA ARG A 284 16.51 4.37 4.74
C ARG A 284 16.37 3.91 3.28
N LEU A 285 16.34 4.85 2.33
CA LEU A 285 16.24 4.52 0.92
C LEU A 285 17.40 3.63 0.47
N ALA A 286 18.63 3.97 0.85
CA ALA A 286 19.80 3.18 0.48
C ALA A 286 19.71 1.73 0.99
N ARG A 287 19.29 1.54 2.26
CA ARG A 287 19.07 0.20 2.82
C ARG A 287 17.93 -0.54 2.12
N MET A 288 16.79 0.14 1.92
CA MET A 288 15.63 -0.45 1.24
C MET A 288 15.96 -0.91 -0.17
N VAL A 289 16.72 -0.12 -0.93
CA VAL A 289 17.14 -0.50 -2.29
C VAL A 289 18.02 -1.74 -2.28
N SER A 290 18.97 -1.83 -1.33
CA SER A 290 19.80 -3.03 -1.16
C SER A 290 18.96 -4.27 -0.83
N ASP A 291 18.03 -4.14 0.12
CA ASP A 291 17.15 -5.22 0.54
C ASP A 291 16.17 -5.64 -0.57
N MET A 292 15.66 -4.68 -1.34
CA MET A 292 14.83 -4.94 -2.51
C MET A 292 15.59 -5.68 -3.60
N ALA A 293 16.83 -5.25 -3.89
CA ALA A 293 17.67 -5.89 -4.89
C ALA A 293 17.90 -7.37 -4.55
N GLU A 294 18.14 -7.69 -3.29
CA GLU A 294 18.28 -9.08 -2.83
C GLU A 294 17.00 -9.89 -3.13
N ILE A 295 15.81 -9.36 -2.84
CA ILE A 295 14.56 -10.07 -3.11
C ILE A 295 14.28 -10.20 -4.62
N VAL A 296 14.55 -9.14 -5.37
CA VAL A 296 14.18 -9.08 -6.80
C VAL A 296 15.19 -9.82 -7.68
N LEU A 297 16.49 -9.76 -7.35
CA LEU A 297 17.57 -10.32 -8.19
C LEU A 297 17.97 -11.73 -7.72
N ASP A 298 18.05 -11.97 -6.42
CA ASP A 298 18.48 -13.26 -5.85
C ASP A 298 17.29 -14.19 -5.57
N ASN A 299 16.15 -13.92 -6.17
CA ASN A 299 14.89 -14.57 -5.83
C ASN A 299 14.93 -16.09 -6.08
N PRO A 300 14.73 -16.90 -5.05
CA PRO A 300 14.68 -18.36 -5.19
C PRO A 300 13.45 -18.87 -5.97
N PHE A 301 12.45 -18.01 -6.26
CA PHE A 301 11.25 -18.40 -7.00
C PHE A 301 11.45 -18.42 -8.52
N VAL A 302 12.55 -17.86 -9.05
CA VAL A 302 12.81 -17.81 -10.47
C VAL A 302 14.29 -18.11 -10.73
N ASP A 303 14.59 -19.35 -11.09
CA ASP A 303 15.78 -19.64 -11.86
C ASP A 303 15.44 -19.35 -13.34
N PRO A 304 15.93 -18.26 -13.93
CA PRO A 304 15.60 -17.93 -15.31
C PRO A 304 16.10 -18.99 -16.31
N PHE A 305 17.01 -19.87 -15.89
CA PHE A 305 17.54 -20.98 -16.69
C PHE A 305 16.77 -22.30 -16.49
N LYS A 306 15.90 -22.39 -15.48
CA LYS A 306 15.06 -23.58 -15.24
C LYS A 306 13.65 -23.47 -15.82
N MET A 307 13.27 -22.34 -16.39
CA MET A 307 11.95 -22.15 -17.02
C MET A 307 11.79 -22.85 -18.39
N SER A 308 12.79 -23.57 -18.88
CA SER A 308 12.74 -24.25 -20.17
C SER A 308 12.29 -25.72 -20.12
N GLY A 309 11.74 -26.21 -19.01
CA GLY A 309 11.25 -27.60 -18.90
C GLY A 309 9.83 -27.65 -18.31
N SER A 310 9.00 -28.49 -18.86
CA SER A 310 7.59 -28.77 -18.47
C SER A 310 7.38 -29.26 -17.02
N ALA A 311 8.43 -29.31 -16.21
CA ALA A 311 8.40 -29.68 -14.80
C ALA A 311 8.38 -28.47 -13.82
N ALA A 312 8.39 -27.22 -14.34
CA ALA A 312 8.42 -26.02 -13.50
C ALA A 312 7.03 -25.62 -12.95
N ALA A 313 5.98 -26.36 -13.30
CA ALA A 313 4.60 -26.01 -12.91
C ALA A 313 4.25 -26.35 -11.46
N ASP A 314 5.04 -27.15 -10.74
CA ASP A 314 4.68 -27.68 -9.41
C ASP A 314 5.75 -27.46 -8.33
N HIS A 315 6.78 -26.65 -8.59
CA HIS A 315 7.75 -26.35 -7.55
C HIS A 315 7.31 -25.22 -6.64
N ASP A 316 6.73 -25.63 -5.52
CA ASP A 316 6.75 -25.01 -4.17
C ASP A 316 6.82 -23.46 -4.16
N LEU A 317 5.86 -22.83 -4.88
CA LEU A 317 5.63 -21.38 -4.82
C LEU A 317 5.15 -20.93 -3.42
N ASP A 318 4.89 -21.86 -2.54
CA ASP A 318 4.52 -21.60 -1.15
C ASP A 318 5.75 -21.56 -0.21
N ARG A 319 6.96 -21.79 -0.73
CA ARG A 319 8.18 -21.67 0.05
C ARG A 319 8.45 -20.20 0.35
N LYS A 320 8.38 -19.84 1.62
CA LYS A 320 8.79 -18.51 2.09
C LYS A 320 10.22 -18.23 1.64
N PRO A 321 10.49 -17.06 1.02
CA PRO A 321 11.84 -16.73 0.60
C PRO A 321 12.77 -16.71 1.80
N ASN A 322 13.92 -17.38 1.70
CA ASN A 322 15.01 -17.25 2.64
C ASN A 322 15.69 -15.88 2.42
N SER A 323 15.12 -14.81 2.95
CA SER A 323 15.87 -13.56 3.06
C SER A 323 17.03 -13.77 4.03
N ARG A 324 18.19 -13.17 3.77
CA ARG A 324 19.27 -13.10 4.78
C ARG A 324 18.72 -12.53 6.06
N SER A 325 19.23 -12.95 7.21
CA SER A 325 18.76 -12.49 8.52
C SER A 325 18.81 -10.95 8.69
N SER A 326 19.61 -10.27 7.87
CA SER A 326 19.75 -8.80 7.84
C SER A 326 18.74 -8.07 6.95
N ASN A 327 18.06 -8.77 6.02
CA ASN A 327 17.05 -8.14 5.15
C ASN A 327 15.84 -7.72 5.97
N LEU A 328 15.43 -6.45 5.83
CA LEU A 328 14.31 -5.89 6.60
C LEU A 328 12.94 -6.10 5.93
N PHE A 329 12.88 -6.58 4.69
CA PHE A 329 11.63 -7.02 4.09
C PHE A 329 11.22 -8.40 4.62
N ARG A 330 10.02 -8.50 5.15
CA ARG A 330 9.41 -9.73 5.66
C ARG A 330 8.30 -10.18 4.72
N TYR A 331 8.32 -11.44 4.32
CA TYR A 331 7.22 -12.00 3.53
C TYR A 331 5.91 -11.90 4.30
N SER A 332 4.89 -11.33 3.66
CA SER A 332 3.61 -11.00 4.30
C SER A 332 2.42 -11.65 3.63
N GLY A 333 2.58 -12.20 2.44
CA GLY A 333 1.49 -12.93 1.79
C GLY A 333 1.57 -12.97 0.26
N VAL A 334 0.57 -13.60 -0.33
CA VAL A 334 0.42 -13.78 -1.78
C VAL A 334 -1.01 -13.46 -2.20
N VAL A 335 -1.16 -12.89 -3.38
CA VAL A 335 -2.45 -12.69 -4.05
C VAL A 335 -2.42 -13.42 -5.37
N GLU A 336 -3.40 -14.28 -5.61
CA GLU A 336 -3.64 -14.89 -6.92
C GLU A 336 -4.34 -13.88 -7.84
N VAL A 337 -3.79 -13.74 -9.04
CA VAL A 337 -4.19 -12.73 -10.04
C VAL A 337 -5.00 -13.40 -11.16
#